data_bfed2974d65715ea2031e8d635eb7337
#
_entry.id   bfed2974d65715ea2031e8d635eb7337
#
_cell.length_a   1.000
_cell.length_b   1.000
_cell.length_c   1.000
_cell.angle_alpha   90.00
_cell.angle_beta   90.00
_cell.angle_gamma   90.00
#
_symmetry.space_group_name_H-M   'P 1'
#
loop_
_entity.id
_entity.type
_entity.pdbx_description
1 polymer ?
#
loop_
_entity_poly.entity_id
_entity_poly.type
_entity_poly.pdbx_seq_one_letter_code
_entity_poly.pdbx_strand_id
1 'polypeptide(L)'
;MINKLNIGGVELPNNLILGPMAGVTDLPFRILCKEQGAGLLCMEMISAKAILYKNRNTETLLAIDERERPVSLQLFGSDPKIVAQIAHQIEDRPFDILDINMG
;
A
#
# COMPACT_ATOMS: atom_id res chain seq x y z
N MET A 1 -8.74 16.97 17.37
CA MET A 1 -9.76 17.11 16.30
C MET A 1 -9.36 16.29 15.08
N ILE A 2 -10.30 15.55 14.53
CA ILE A 2 -10.06 14.73 13.34
C ILE A 2 -10.47 15.54 12.11
N ASN A 3 -9.52 15.79 11.22
CA ASN A 3 -9.74 16.59 10.02
C ASN A 3 -9.56 15.72 8.77
N LYS A 4 -10.32 16.05 7.72
CA LYS A 4 -10.07 15.44 6.41
C LYS A 4 -8.70 15.86 5.90
N LEU A 5 -8.06 14.95 5.18
CA LEU A 5 -6.75 15.16 4.61
C LEU A 5 -6.81 14.83 3.11
N ASN A 6 -6.06 15.58 2.30
CA ASN A 6 -5.95 15.31 0.87
C ASN A 6 -4.48 15.06 0.53
N ILE A 7 -4.22 13.93 -0.12
CA ILE A 7 -2.88 13.59 -0.60
C ILE A 7 -2.97 13.34 -2.09
N GLY A 8 -2.40 14.25 -2.91
CA GLY A 8 -2.36 14.10 -4.35
C GLY A 8 -3.73 13.90 -5.00
N GLY A 9 -4.77 14.50 -4.47
CA GLY A 9 -6.13 14.31 -4.97
C GLY A 9 -6.89 13.17 -4.32
N VAL A 10 -6.23 12.36 -3.48
CA VAL A 10 -6.90 11.30 -2.71
C VAL A 10 -7.39 11.90 -1.40
N GLU A 11 -8.72 11.95 -1.23
CA GLU A 11 -9.32 12.47 0.00
C GLU A 11 -9.42 11.38 1.05
N LEU A 12 -8.87 11.66 2.23
CA LEU A 12 -8.95 10.78 3.39
C LEU A 12 -9.98 11.32 4.37
N PRO A 13 -10.81 10.47 4.99
CA PRO A 13 -11.83 10.95 5.93
C PRO A 13 -11.25 11.56 7.19
N ASN A 14 -10.00 11.23 7.52
CA ASN A 14 -9.29 11.77 8.67
C ASN A 14 -7.78 11.61 8.47
N ASN A 15 -7.00 12.06 9.44
CA ASN A 15 -5.54 12.00 9.39
C ASN A 15 -4.93 10.84 10.19
N LEU A 16 -5.72 9.83 10.52
CA LEU A 16 -5.25 8.64 11.19
C LEU A 16 -4.75 7.64 10.14
N ILE A 17 -3.46 7.38 10.14
CA ILE A 17 -2.81 6.55 9.12
C ILE A 17 -2.19 5.34 9.80
N LEU A 18 -2.55 4.14 9.32
CA LEU A 18 -1.90 2.91 9.77
C LEU A 18 -0.54 2.79 9.08
N GLY A 19 0.54 2.82 9.87
CA GLY A 19 1.88 2.65 9.35
C GLY A 19 2.13 1.22 8.87
N PRO A 20 2.94 1.03 7.83
CA PRO A 20 3.23 -0.31 7.32
C PRO A 20 4.15 -1.08 8.29
N MET A 21 3.87 -2.37 8.47
CA MET A 21 4.68 -3.22 9.33
C MET A 21 4.68 -4.65 8.78
N ALA A 22 5.83 -5.09 8.29
CA ALA A 22 5.98 -6.41 7.70
C ALA A 22 5.52 -7.51 8.65
N GLY A 23 4.71 -8.43 8.13
CA GLY A 23 4.15 -9.53 8.92
C GLY A 23 2.99 -9.14 9.82
N VAL A 24 2.64 -7.85 9.90
CA VAL A 24 1.55 -7.35 10.76
C VAL A 24 0.43 -6.72 9.95
N THR A 25 0.76 -5.81 9.02
CA THR A 25 -0.25 -5.09 8.23
C THR A 25 -0.71 -5.90 7.02
N ASP A 26 -1.14 -7.13 7.26
CA ASP A 26 -1.77 -7.97 6.23
C ASP A 26 -3.21 -7.54 5.99
N LEU A 27 -3.86 -8.13 4.99
CA LEU A 27 -5.20 -7.73 4.59
C LEU A 27 -6.22 -7.81 5.73
N PRO A 28 -6.31 -8.91 6.49
CA PRO A 28 -7.28 -8.96 7.60
C PRO A 28 -7.03 -7.90 8.66
N PHE A 29 -5.76 -7.63 9.00
CA PHE A 29 -5.42 -6.61 9.99
C PHE A 29 -5.78 -5.21 9.49
N ARG A 30 -5.51 -4.92 8.21
CA ARG A 30 -5.87 -3.63 7.61
C ARG A 30 -7.38 -3.40 7.65
N ILE A 31 -8.17 -4.41 7.30
CA ILE A 31 -9.64 -4.31 7.36
C ILE A 31 -10.11 -4.02 8.78
N LEU A 32 -9.53 -4.69 9.77
CA LEU A 32 -9.84 -4.44 11.17
C LEU A 32 -9.55 -2.99 11.57
N CYS A 33 -8.39 -2.47 11.18
CA CYS A 33 -8.02 -1.08 11.45
C CYS A 33 -8.97 -0.10 10.75
N LYS A 34 -9.41 -0.42 9.53
CA LYS A 34 -10.39 0.40 8.82
C LYS A 34 -11.70 0.47 9.59
N GLU A 35 -12.16 -0.66 10.11
CA GLU A 35 -13.37 -0.71 10.92
C GLU A 35 -13.25 0.11 12.20
N GLN A 36 -12.04 0.26 12.73
CA GLN A 36 -11.76 1.08 13.91
C GLN A 36 -11.55 2.55 13.59
N GLY A 37 -11.65 2.97 12.32
CA GLY A 37 -11.64 4.36 11.96
C GLY A 37 -10.38 4.89 11.29
N ALA A 38 -9.43 4.05 10.91
CA ALA A 38 -8.25 4.51 10.19
C ALA A 38 -8.63 5.13 8.85
N GLY A 39 -8.08 6.30 8.55
CA GLY A 39 -8.37 7.04 7.31
C GLY A 39 -7.58 6.57 6.11
N LEU A 40 -6.36 6.09 6.34
CA LEU A 40 -5.49 5.52 5.31
C LEU A 40 -4.82 4.28 5.88
N LEU A 41 -4.82 3.22 5.10
CA LEU A 41 -4.14 1.97 5.45
C LEU A 41 -2.92 1.82 4.56
N CYS A 42 -1.75 1.55 5.16
CA CYS A 42 -0.53 1.29 4.42
C CYS A 42 -0.24 -0.21 4.42
N MET A 43 -0.04 -0.75 3.22
CA MET A 43 0.33 -2.15 3.05
C MET A 43 1.79 -2.34 3.43
N GLU A 44 2.18 -3.54 3.81
CA GLU A 44 3.59 -3.82 4.06
C GLU A 44 4.41 -3.66 2.79
N MET A 45 5.68 -3.31 2.93
CA MET A 45 6.53 -3.06 1.76
C MET A 45 6.76 -4.33 0.94
N ILE A 46 6.71 -4.17 -0.37
CA ILE A 46 6.85 -5.27 -1.32
C ILE A 46 8.07 -5.02 -2.20
N SER A 47 8.89 -6.06 -2.36
CA SER A 47 10.08 -5.99 -3.20
C SER A 47 9.70 -5.91 -4.68
N ALA A 48 10.20 -4.89 -5.39
CA ALA A 48 10.00 -4.79 -6.83
C ALA A 48 10.62 -5.99 -7.55
N LYS A 49 11.79 -6.46 -7.11
CA LYS A 49 12.42 -7.67 -7.67
C LYS A 49 11.57 -8.92 -7.45
N ALA A 50 10.94 -9.05 -6.28
CA ALA A 50 10.09 -10.20 -6.01
C ALA A 50 8.89 -10.24 -6.97
N ILE A 51 8.32 -9.08 -7.31
CA ILE A 51 7.25 -9.01 -8.31
C ILE A 51 7.80 -9.37 -9.69
N LEU A 52 8.96 -8.82 -10.05
CA LEU A 52 9.59 -9.09 -11.35
C LEU A 52 9.82 -10.58 -11.57
N TYR A 53 10.28 -11.29 -10.56
CA TYR A 53 10.56 -12.72 -10.63
C TYR A 53 9.34 -13.60 -10.30
N LYS A 54 8.17 -12.99 -10.16
CA LYS A 54 6.89 -13.68 -9.92
C LYS A 54 6.93 -14.60 -8.70
N ASN A 55 7.49 -14.09 -7.61
CA ASN A 55 7.50 -14.81 -6.34
C ASN A 55 6.06 -15.09 -5.91
N ARG A 56 5.77 -16.33 -5.46
CA ARG A 56 4.42 -16.77 -5.09
C ARG A 56 3.78 -15.89 -4.02
N ASN A 57 4.57 -15.40 -3.08
CA ASN A 57 4.05 -14.62 -1.95
C ASN A 57 3.62 -13.22 -2.36
N THR A 58 4.09 -12.70 -3.51
CA THR A 58 3.78 -11.33 -3.90
C THR A 58 2.31 -11.11 -4.23
N GLU A 59 1.64 -12.10 -4.82
CA GLU A 59 0.22 -11.95 -5.12
C GLU A 59 -0.61 -11.85 -3.84
N THR A 60 -0.24 -12.59 -2.80
CA THR A 60 -0.88 -12.48 -1.49
C THR A 60 -0.64 -11.09 -0.88
N LEU A 61 0.59 -10.57 -0.98
CA LEU A 61 0.94 -9.25 -0.46
C LEU A 61 0.26 -8.12 -1.23
N LEU A 62 -0.02 -8.33 -2.53
CA LEU A 62 -0.67 -7.33 -3.38
C LEU A 62 -2.20 -7.33 -3.26
N ALA A 63 -2.78 -8.29 -2.55
CA ALA A 63 -4.23 -8.40 -2.43
C ALA A 63 -4.83 -7.19 -1.72
N ILE A 64 -5.85 -6.60 -2.32
CA ILE A 64 -6.55 -5.41 -1.81
C ILE A 64 -8.04 -5.68 -1.84
N ASP A 65 -8.71 -5.36 -0.73
CA ASP A 65 -10.17 -5.42 -0.63
C ASP A 65 -10.73 -3.99 -0.75
N GLU A 66 -11.82 -3.82 -1.48
CA GLU A 66 -12.45 -2.50 -1.62
C GLU A 66 -12.80 -1.85 -0.28
N ARG A 67 -13.09 -2.65 0.73
CA ARG A 67 -13.44 -2.16 2.07
C ARG A 67 -12.31 -1.42 2.76
N GLU A 68 -11.04 -1.67 2.36
CA GLU A 68 -9.89 -1.02 3.00
C GLU A 68 -9.47 0.28 2.34
N ARG A 69 -10.06 0.63 1.21
CA ARG A 69 -9.68 1.85 0.49
C ARG A 69 -10.15 3.11 1.23
N PRO A 70 -9.38 4.21 1.19
CA PRO A 70 -8.11 4.38 0.45
C PRO A 70 -6.96 3.62 1.11
N VAL A 71 -6.08 3.07 0.26
CA VAL A 71 -4.97 2.25 0.69
C VAL A 71 -3.69 2.63 -0.06
N SER A 72 -2.56 2.61 0.64
CA SER A 72 -1.25 2.91 0.08
C SER A 72 -0.47 1.62 -0.11
N LEU A 73 0.02 1.39 -1.32
CA LEU A 73 0.91 0.27 -1.64
C LEU A 73 2.35 0.78 -1.59
N GLN A 74 3.23 0.05 -0.91
CA GLN A 74 4.62 0.46 -0.77
C GLN A 74 5.56 -0.50 -1.48
N LEU A 75 6.38 0.05 -2.39
CA LEU A 75 7.43 -0.69 -3.09
C LEU A 75 8.80 -0.32 -2.54
N PHE A 76 9.72 -1.28 -2.58
CA PHE A 76 11.14 -1.00 -2.34
C PHE A 76 11.99 -1.74 -3.35
N GLY A 77 13.21 -1.24 -3.56
CA GLY A 77 14.19 -1.85 -4.45
C GLY A 77 15.42 -0.98 -4.56
N SER A 78 16.56 -1.59 -4.93
CA SER A 78 17.82 -0.89 -5.09
C SER A 78 18.09 -0.43 -6.52
N ASP A 79 17.38 -1.00 -7.50
CA ASP A 79 17.57 -0.66 -8.92
C ASP A 79 16.42 0.24 -9.37
N PRO A 80 16.67 1.52 -9.69
CA PRO A 80 15.63 2.45 -10.11
C PRO A 80 14.85 1.99 -11.34
N LYS A 81 15.52 1.31 -12.27
CA LYS A 81 14.87 0.83 -13.50
C LYS A 81 13.85 -0.26 -13.20
N ILE A 82 14.18 -1.19 -12.30
CA ILE A 82 13.27 -2.25 -11.90
C ILE A 82 12.09 -1.66 -11.12
N VAL A 83 12.35 -0.73 -10.20
CA VAL A 83 11.28 -0.08 -9.43
C VAL A 83 10.31 0.65 -10.38
N ALA A 84 10.85 1.40 -11.35
CA ALA A 84 10.03 2.12 -12.32
C ALA A 84 9.21 1.15 -13.20
N GLN A 85 9.84 0.07 -13.66
CA GLN A 85 9.16 -0.95 -14.47
C GLN A 85 8.00 -1.60 -13.70
N ILE A 86 8.24 -1.96 -12.45
CA ILE A 86 7.22 -2.61 -11.62
C ILE A 86 6.13 -1.64 -11.24
N ALA A 87 6.46 -0.38 -10.92
CA ALA A 87 5.45 0.65 -10.64
C ALA A 87 4.49 0.79 -11.83
N HIS A 88 5.01 0.81 -13.04
CA HIS A 88 4.19 0.85 -14.26
C HIS A 88 3.34 -0.42 -14.41
N GLN A 89 3.93 -1.58 -14.15
CA GLN A 89 3.25 -2.87 -14.31
C GLN A 89 2.05 -3.03 -13.36
N ILE A 90 2.13 -2.46 -12.16
CA ILE A 90 1.08 -2.62 -11.15
C ILE A 90 0.14 -1.42 -11.03
N GLU A 91 0.30 -0.40 -11.87
CA GLU A 91 -0.48 0.85 -11.74
C GLU A 91 -1.99 0.68 -11.91
N ASP A 92 -2.43 -0.42 -12.52
CA ASP A 92 -3.84 -0.74 -12.68
C ASP A 92 -4.47 -1.45 -11.46
N ARG A 93 -3.67 -1.76 -10.45
CA ARG A 93 -4.19 -2.38 -9.22
C ARG A 93 -4.98 -1.36 -8.39
N PRO A 94 -5.92 -1.81 -7.53
CA PRO A 94 -6.86 -0.91 -6.85
C PRO A 94 -6.29 -0.23 -5.61
N PHE A 95 -5.02 0.16 -5.62
CA PHE A 95 -4.47 1.03 -4.58
C PHE A 95 -4.72 2.50 -4.96
N ASP A 96 -4.68 3.37 -3.98
CA ASP A 96 -4.94 4.80 -4.18
C ASP A 96 -3.65 5.62 -4.18
N ILE A 97 -2.64 5.17 -3.48
CA ILE A 97 -1.33 5.85 -3.36
C ILE A 97 -0.24 4.81 -3.56
N LEU A 98 0.78 5.16 -4.35
CA LEU A 98 1.99 4.36 -4.46
C LEU A 98 3.10 5.05 -3.69
N ASP A 99 3.65 4.37 -2.71
CA ASP A 99 4.72 4.86 -1.86
C ASP A 99 6.02 4.15 -2.21
N ILE A 100 7.11 4.89 -2.34
CA ILE A 100 8.42 4.32 -2.65
C ILE A 100 9.30 4.42 -1.40
N ASN A 101 9.69 3.27 -0.87
CA ASN A 101 10.58 3.21 0.27
C ASN A 101 12.03 3.35 -0.23
N MET A 102 12.72 4.37 0.23
CA MET A 102 14.09 4.67 -0.19
C MET A 102 15.14 4.39 0.89
N GLY A 103 14.74 3.64 1.91
CA GLY A 103 15.64 3.26 2.98
C GLY A 103 15.46 4.00 4.28
#